data_ae312fb95e7e9a00d81a17916c34504e
#
_entry.id   ae312fb95e7e9a00d81a17916c34504e
#
_cell.length_a   1.000
_cell.length_b   1.000
_cell.length_c   1.000
_cell.angle_alpha   90.00
_cell.angle_beta   90.00
_cell.angle_gamma   90.00
#
_symmetry.space_group_name_H-M   'P 1'
#
loop_
_entity.id
_entity.type
_entity.pdbx_description
1 polymer ?
#
loop_
_entity_poly.entity_id
_entity_poly.type
_entity_poly.pdbx_seq_one_letter_code
_entity_poly.pdbx_strand_id
1 'polypeptide(L)' 'MAYTVGEMARRLGVPASTIRYYDKEGLLPFVGRSSGGIRVFTEKDFEWLRIIECLKKTGMSLKDI' A
#
# COMPACT_ATOMS: atom_id res chain seq x y z
N MET A 1 -13.65 0.79 7.10
CA MET A 1 -13.21 -0.49 7.61
C MET A 1 -11.69 -0.61 7.50
N ALA A 2 -11.05 -1.20 8.50
CA ALA A 2 -9.60 -1.27 8.53
C ALA A 2 -9.10 -2.63 8.06
N TYR A 3 -7.95 -2.64 7.39
CA TYR A 3 -7.35 -3.85 6.84
C TYR A 3 -5.90 -3.99 7.32
N THR A 4 -5.46 -5.23 7.51
CA THR A 4 -4.04 -5.50 7.76
C THR A 4 -3.28 -5.45 6.43
N VAL A 5 -1.93 -5.42 6.52
CA VAL A 5 -1.11 -5.47 5.31
C VAL A 5 -1.38 -6.75 4.52
N GLY A 6 -1.58 -7.88 5.21
CA GLY A 6 -1.88 -9.14 4.54
C GLY A 6 -3.21 -9.13 3.80
N GLU A 7 -4.23 -8.54 4.41
CA GLU A 7 -5.54 -8.41 3.77
C GLU A 7 -5.46 -7.49 2.56
N MET A 8 -4.73 -6.39 2.68
CA MET A 8 -4.56 -5.44 1.60
C MET A 8 -3.82 -6.09 0.43
N ALA A 9 -2.75 -6.83 0.73
CA ALA A 9 -1.99 -7.56 -0.28
C ALA A 9 -2.88 -8.54 -1.04
N ARG A 10 -3.73 -9.26 -0.31
CA ARG A 10 -4.65 -10.22 -0.91
C ARG A 10 -5.64 -9.54 -1.86
N ARG A 11 -6.17 -8.39 -1.44
CA ARG A 11 -7.12 -7.64 -2.28
C ARG A 11 -6.47 -7.12 -3.56
N LEU A 12 -5.20 -6.73 -3.47
CA LEU A 12 -4.45 -6.22 -4.61
C LEU A 12 -3.85 -7.32 -5.49
N GLY A 13 -3.80 -8.55 -4.97
CA GLY A 13 -3.19 -9.66 -5.69
C GLY A 13 -1.66 -9.55 -5.75
N VAL A 14 -1.03 -8.97 -4.73
CA VAL A 14 0.41 -8.80 -4.66
C VAL A 14 0.93 -9.39 -3.35
N PRO A 15 2.24 -9.71 -3.26
CA PRO A 15 2.84 -10.14 -2.00
C PRO A 15 2.81 -9.02 -0.96
N ALA A 16 2.71 -9.38 0.32
CA ALA A 16 2.74 -8.39 1.40
C ALA A 16 4.04 -7.58 1.39
N SER A 17 5.13 -8.18 0.96
CA SER A 17 6.43 -7.51 0.85
C SER A 17 6.37 -6.31 -0.10
N THR A 18 5.52 -6.37 -1.12
CA THR A 18 5.35 -5.27 -2.07
C THR A 18 4.77 -4.04 -1.35
N ILE A 19 3.77 -4.25 -0.49
CA ILE A 19 3.16 -3.16 0.25
C ILE A 19 4.14 -2.58 1.25
N ARG A 20 4.91 -3.43 1.92
CA ARG A 20 5.94 -2.98 2.86
C ARG A 20 7.02 -2.16 2.15
N TYR A 21 7.35 -2.55 0.93
CA TYR A 21 8.31 -1.82 0.11
C TYR A 21 7.78 -0.41 -0.20
N TYR A 22 6.52 -0.29 -0.58
CA TYR A 22 5.93 1.02 -0.85
C TYR A 22 5.95 1.89 0.40
N ASP A 23 5.65 1.31 1.54
CA ASP A 23 5.69 2.04 2.80
C ASP A 23 7.11 2.51 3.11
N LYS A 24 8.11 1.67 2.90
CA LYS A 24 9.51 2.00 3.11
C LYS A 24 9.96 3.14 2.20
N GLU A 25 9.44 3.19 0.98
CA GLU A 25 9.78 4.24 0.02
C GLU A 25 9.01 5.55 0.28
N GLY A 26 8.19 5.58 1.31
CA GLY A 26 7.48 6.80 1.68
C GLY A 26 6.23 7.07 0.84
N LEU A 27 5.73 6.07 0.14
CA LEU A 27 4.54 6.24 -0.69
C LEU A 27 3.23 6.16 0.09
N LEU A 28 3.31 5.76 1.37
CA LEU A 28 2.14 5.60 2.22
C LEU A 28 2.25 6.46 3.49
N PRO A 29 2.46 7.78 3.37
CA PRO A 29 2.68 8.62 4.55
C PRO A 29 1.42 8.81 5.39
N PHE A 30 0.25 8.51 4.84
CA PHE A 30 -1.03 8.68 5.52
C PHE A 30 -1.54 7.40 6.17
N VAL A 31 -0.79 6.31 6.10
CA VAL A 31 -1.20 5.04 6.71
C VAL A 31 -1.05 5.14 8.22
N GLY A 32 -2.14 4.88 8.94
CA GLY A 32 -2.13 4.90 10.39
C GLY A 32 -1.55 3.63 10.99
N ARG A 33 -1.42 3.65 12.31
CA ARG A 33 -0.99 2.48 13.07
C ARG A 33 -1.97 2.24 14.20
N SER A 34 -2.20 0.98 14.52
CA SER A 34 -3.01 0.62 15.68
C SER A 34 -2.19 0.89 16.95
N SER A 35 -2.83 0.74 18.12
CA SER A 35 -2.17 0.94 19.39
C SER A 35 -0.99 0.00 19.61
N GLY A 36 -0.97 -1.15 18.91
CA GLY A 36 0.16 -2.07 18.97
C GLY A 36 1.25 -1.79 17.94
N GLY A 37 1.16 -0.67 17.22
CA GLY A 37 2.14 -0.31 16.20
C GLY A 37 1.96 -1.04 14.88
N ILE A 38 0.85 -1.74 14.70
CA ILE A 38 0.56 -2.49 13.48
C ILE A 38 -0.06 -1.54 12.45
N ARG A 39 0.41 -1.60 11.21
CA ARG A 39 -0.13 -0.80 10.12
C ARG A 39 -1.60 -1.13 9.87
N VAL A 40 -2.42 -0.07 9.74
CA VAL A 40 -3.85 -0.19 9.49
C VAL A 40 -4.18 0.54 8.20
N PHE A 41 -4.80 -0.16 7.27
CA PHE A 41 -5.14 0.38 5.95
C PHE A 41 -6.65 0.60 5.83
N THR A 42 -7.03 1.61 5.05
CA THR A 42 -8.43 1.95 4.80
C THR A 42 -8.76 1.74 3.32
N GLU A 43 -10.02 1.96 2.95
CA GLU A 43 -10.43 1.90 1.54
C GLU A 43 -9.70 2.95 0.70
N LYS A 44 -9.42 4.13 1.26
CA LYS A 44 -8.64 5.16 0.56
C LYS A 44 -7.23 4.67 0.26
N ASP A 45 -6.64 3.97 1.21
CA ASP A 45 -5.31 3.41 1.00
C ASP A 45 -5.34 2.35 -0.09
N PHE A 46 -6.39 1.55 -0.16
CA PHE A 46 -6.57 0.55 -1.20
C PHE A 46 -6.64 1.22 -2.59
N GLU A 47 -7.41 2.29 -2.71
CA GLU A 47 -7.51 3.02 -3.97
C GLU A 47 -6.17 3.60 -4.39
N TRP A 48 -5.43 4.15 -3.44
CA TRP A 48 -4.10 4.70 -3.70
C TRP A 48 -3.14 3.62 -4.16
N LEU A 49 -3.15 2.47 -3.51
CA LEU A 49 -2.29 1.35 -3.90
C LEU A 49 -2.65 0.83 -5.30
N ARG A 50 -3.93 0.83 -5.65
CA ARG A 50 -4.36 0.47 -7.01
C ARG A 50 -3.80 1.43 -8.04
N ILE A 51 -3.78 2.72 -7.73
CA ILE A 51 -3.22 3.74 -8.61
C ILE A 51 -1.72 3.49 -8.80
N ILE A 52 -1.01 3.20 -7.72
CA ILE A 52 0.42 2.89 -7.79
C ILE A 52 0.68 1.70 -8.70
N GLU A 53 -0.09 0.62 -8.53
CA GLU A 53 0.05 -0.57 -9.36
C GLU A 53 -0.23 -0.27 -10.83
N CYS A 54 -1.23 0.55 -11.11
CA CYS A 54 -1.57 0.95 -12.47
C CYS A 54 -0.42 1.73 -13.11
N LEU A 55 0.16 2.69 -12.39
CA LEU A 55 1.26 3.50 -12.88
C LEU A 55 2.50 2.65 -13.16
N LYS A 56 2.76 1.67 -12.30
CA LYS A 56 3.89 0.76 -12.51
C LYS A 56 3.75 -0.04 -13.80
N LYS A 57 2.53 -0.41 -14.16
CA LYS A 57 2.27 -1.16 -15.39
C LYS A 57 2.56 -0.34 -16.64
N THR A 58 2.57 0.99 -16.54
CA THR A 58 2.89 1.85 -17.66
C THR A 58 4.39 2.14 -17.78
N GLY A 59 5.20 1.49 -16.94
CA GLY A 59 6.65 1.67 -16.95
C GLY A 59 7.16 2.79 -16.05
N MET A 60 6.28 3.41 -15.30
CA MET A 60 6.67 4.49 -14.39
C MET A 60 7.43 3.93 -13.19
N SER A 61 8.53 4.58 -12.82
CA SER A 61 9.27 4.15 -11.64
C SER A 61 8.60 4.73 -10.38
N LEU A 62 8.92 4.14 -9.22
CA LEU A 62 8.36 4.64 -7.95
C LEU A 62 8.75 6.08 -7.67
N LYS A 63 9.90 6.51 -8.16
CA LYS A 63 10.37 7.88 -7.98
C LYS A 63 9.54 8.88 -8.75
N ASP A 64 8.86 8.44 -9.80
CA ASP A 64 8.05 9.31 -10.65
C ASP A 64 6.59 9.38 -10.19
N ILE A 65 6.22 8.63 -9.19
CA ILE A 65 4.84 8.60 -8.66
C ILE A 65 4.58 9.72 -7.66
#